data_a39eed04faa23b206b02a52ee1117564
#
_entry.id   a39eed04faa23b206b02a52ee1117564
#
_cell.length_a   1.000
_cell.length_b   1.000
_cell.length_c   1.000
_cell.angle_alpha   90.00
_cell.angle_beta   90.00
_cell.angle_gamma   90.00
#
_symmetry.space_group_name_H-M   'P 1'
#
loop_
_entity.id
_entity.type
_entity.pdbx_description
1 polymer ?
#
loop_
_entity_poly.entity_id
_entity_poly.type
_entity_poly.pdbx_seq_one_letter_code
_entity_poly.pdbx_strand_id
1 'polypeptide(L)'
;MRRVNTLVIGAGQGGIATSEHLRRNDIEHVVLERGRIAERWRSERWDSLVANGPAWHDRFPGMEFECDDNAFADKESVARYFENYATMIDSPIETGVTVDAVTPHVGRAGFHVQTSAGDFEAQNVVSATGPFQKPSYPKIVPSSADVVQMHSTAYLNPNDLADGAVLVIGGGSSGSQIAAELNEVGREVFFSIGPHDRPFRRYRGRDNCWWLGVLGIWNMDTPTPGTEHVTIAVSGAHGGKTVDFRRLAERGITLLG
;
A
#
# COMPACT_ATOMS: atom_id res chain seq x y z
N MET A 1 -26.82 12.42 -15.91
CA MET A 1 -26.03 11.20 -16.19
C MET A 1 -24.96 11.54 -17.20
N ARG A 2 -23.69 11.37 -16.84
CA ARG A 2 -22.52 11.62 -17.69
C ARG A 2 -22.14 10.36 -18.44
N ARG A 3 -21.62 10.51 -19.67
CA ARG A 3 -21.07 9.38 -20.43
C ARG A 3 -19.56 9.53 -20.54
N VAL A 4 -18.84 8.42 -20.39
CA VAL A 4 -17.38 8.37 -20.48
C VAL A 4 -16.94 7.03 -21.08
N ASN A 5 -15.83 7.02 -21.81
CA ASN A 5 -15.27 5.75 -22.30
C ASN A 5 -14.79 4.89 -21.12
N THR A 6 -13.92 5.41 -20.26
CA THR A 6 -13.38 4.66 -19.13
C THR A 6 -13.52 5.45 -17.82
N LEU A 7 -14.08 4.79 -16.79
CA LEU A 7 -14.17 5.33 -15.45
C LEU A 7 -13.19 4.56 -14.55
N VAL A 8 -12.30 5.28 -13.87
CA VAL A 8 -11.32 4.74 -12.93
C VAL A 8 -11.77 5.07 -11.50
N ILE A 9 -11.80 4.09 -10.62
CA ILE A 9 -12.22 4.25 -9.23
C ILE A 9 -11.00 4.24 -8.32
N GLY A 10 -10.68 5.40 -7.72
CA GLY A 10 -9.57 5.62 -6.81
C GLY A 10 -8.40 6.36 -7.45
N ALA A 11 -7.90 7.39 -6.78
CA ALA A 11 -6.73 8.19 -7.17
C ALA A 11 -5.51 7.92 -6.28
N GLY A 12 -5.26 6.65 -6.00
CA GLY A 12 -4.00 6.14 -5.48
C GLY A 12 -3.03 5.78 -6.61
N GLN A 13 -1.97 5.05 -6.27
CA GLN A 13 -0.93 4.62 -7.23
C GLN A 13 -1.51 3.97 -8.49
N GLY A 14 -2.40 2.99 -8.33
CA GLY A 14 -2.98 2.26 -9.47
C GLY A 14 -3.88 3.14 -10.36
N GLY A 15 -4.67 4.04 -9.76
CA GLY A 15 -5.55 4.93 -10.52
C GLY A 15 -4.80 5.98 -11.31
N ILE A 16 -3.78 6.59 -10.72
CA ILE A 16 -2.94 7.59 -11.37
C ILE A 16 -2.13 6.95 -12.51
N ALA A 17 -1.54 5.77 -12.27
CA ALA A 17 -0.84 5.01 -13.32
C ALA A 17 -1.79 4.64 -14.47
N THR A 18 -3.01 4.21 -14.16
CA THR A 18 -4.04 3.93 -15.17
C THR A 18 -4.39 5.17 -15.98
N SER A 19 -4.59 6.32 -15.32
CA SER A 19 -4.88 7.60 -15.98
C SER A 19 -3.77 8.00 -16.94
N GLU A 20 -2.51 7.85 -16.55
CA GLU A 20 -1.36 8.12 -17.42
C GLU A 20 -1.39 7.24 -18.68
N HIS A 21 -1.64 5.94 -18.55
CA HIS A 21 -1.73 5.03 -19.68
C HIS A 21 -2.92 5.33 -20.59
N LEU A 22 -4.08 5.64 -20.02
CA LEU A 22 -5.27 6.00 -20.81
C LEU A 22 -5.01 7.29 -21.61
N ARG A 23 -4.39 8.30 -20.98
CA ARG A 23 -4.04 9.54 -21.63
C ARG A 23 -3.04 9.34 -22.77
N ARG A 24 -2.00 8.54 -22.56
CA ARG A 24 -1.01 8.22 -23.63
C ARG A 24 -1.62 7.55 -24.85
N ASN A 25 -2.76 6.90 -24.69
CA ASN A 25 -3.49 6.22 -25.74
C ASN A 25 -4.71 7.02 -26.23
N ASP A 26 -4.82 8.31 -25.88
CA ASP A 26 -5.93 9.19 -26.24
C ASP A 26 -7.32 8.61 -25.86
N ILE A 27 -7.39 7.85 -24.76
CA ILE A 27 -8.65 7.26 -24.26
C ILE A 27 -9.29 8.25 -23.29
N GLU A 28 -10.51 8.72 -23.64
CA GLU A 28 -11.32 9.56 -22.76
C GLU A 28 -11.63 8.83 -21.45
N HIS A 29 -11.34 9.47 -20.32
CA HIS A 29 -11.58 8.88 -19.03
C HIS A 29 -11.85 9.92 -17.94
N VAL A 30 -12.32 9.44 -16.79
CA VAL A 30 -12.41 10.19 -15.55
C VAL A 30 -11.92 9.30 -14.40
N VAL A 31 -11.24 9.89 -13.44
CA VAL A 31 -10.83 9.22 -12.21
C VAL A 31 -11.67 9.78 -11.07
N LEU A 32 -12.39 8.92 -10.34
CA LEU A 32 -13.19 9.32 -9.19
C LEU A 32 -12.50 8.91 -7.90
N GLU A 33 -12.31 9.87 -6.99
CA GLU A 33 -11.69 9.64 -5.69
C GLU A 33 -12.60 10.19 -4.58
N ARG A 34 -12.88 9.36 -3.57
CA ARG A 34 -13.76 9.74 -2.46
C ARG A 34 -13.14 10.74 -1.49
N GLY A 35 -11.83 10.69 -1.33
CA GLY A 35 -11.03 11.61 -0.50
C GLY A 35 -10.16 12.54 -1.33
N ARG A 36 -8.96 12.82 -0.84
CA ARG A 36 -7.90 13.53 -1.56
C ARG A 36 -7.09 12.53 -2.40
N ILE A 37 -6.38 13.01 -3.37
CA ILE A 37 -5.37 12.19 -4.06
C ILE A 37 -4.40 11.60 -3.02
N ALA A 38 -4.14 10.29 -3.14
CA ALA A 38 -3.30 9.53 -2.22
C ALA A 38 -3.76 9.56 -0.74
N GLU A 39 -5.05 9.73 -0.48
CA GLU A 39 -5.60 9.88 0.89
C GLU A 39 -5.09 8.83 1.88
N ARG A 40 -4.99 7.56 1.45
CA ARG A 40 -4.55 6.49 2.33
C ARG A 40 -3.10 6.57 2.78
N TRP A 41 -2.25 7.23 2.02
CA TRP A 41 -0.88 7.51 2.46
C TRP A 41 -0.87 8.54 3.59
N ARG A 42 -1.81 9.46 3.61
CA ARG A 42 -1.92 10.52 4.62
C ARG A 42 -2.58 10.05 5.91
N SER A 43 -3.75 9.40 5.78
CA SER A 43 -4.63 9.15 6.92
C SER A 43 -4.68 7.70 7.40
N GLU A 44 -4.26 6.71 6.60
CA GLU A 44 -4.38 5.29 6.92
C GLU A 44 -3.00 4.59 6.99
N ARG A 45 -1.95 5.34 7.29
CA ARG A 45 -0.58 4.84 7.49
C ARG A 45 0.00 5.42 8.75
N TRP A 46 0.83 4.63 9.43
CA TRP A 46 1.51 5.09 10.64
C TRP A 46 2.53 6.19 10.33
N ASP A 47 2.82 7.00 11.34
CA ASP A 47 3.53 8.27 11.16
C ASP A 47 4.96 8.10 10.68
N SER A 48 5.66 7.06 11.14
CA SER A 48 7.04 6.77 10.74
C SER A 48 7.17 5.97 9.44
N LEU A 49 6.06 5.69 8.72
CA LEU A 49 6.14 4.91 7.49
C LEU A 49 6.97 5.62 6.43
N VAL A 50 7.89 4.87 5.86
CA VAL A 50 8.58 5.20 4.62
C VAL A 50 8.30 4.15 3.55
N ALA A 51 8.46 4.51 2.29
CA ALA A 51 8.31 3.59 1.17
C ALA A 51 9.22 2.36 1.33
N ASN A 52 8.77 1.21 0.86
CA ASN A 52 9.55 -0.02 0.92
C ASN A 52 10.60 -0.12 -0.20
N GLY A 53 10.35 0.50 -1.35
CA GLY A 53 11.29 0.60 -2.45
C GLY A 53 12.12 1.90 -2.39
N PRO A 54 13.33 1.91 -2.94
CA PRO A 54 14.10 3.14 -3.08
C PRO A 54 13.45 4.07 -4.12
N ALA A 55 13.70 5.37 -4.02
CA ALA A 55 13.07 6.39 -4.85
C ALA A 55 13.19 6.13 -6.36
N TRP A 56 14.35 5.63 -6.82
CA TRP A 56 14.55 5.28 -8.23
C TRP A 56 13.64 4.15 -8.72
N HIS A 57 13.19 3.27 -7.82
CA HIS A 57 12.32 2.13 -8.15
C HIS A 57 10.84 2.50 -8.07
N ASP A 58 10.44 3.26 -7.05
CA ASP A 58 9.02 3.52 -6.73
C ASP A 58 8.43 4.69 -7.52
N ARG A 59 9.21 5.33 -8.39
CA ARG A 59 8.79 6.46 -9.21
C ARG A 59 7.94 6.08 -10.42
N PHE A 60 7.08 7.01 -10.83
CA PHE A 60 6.39 6.95 -12.13
C PHE A 60 7.30 7.41 -13.27
N PRO A 61 6.98 7.04 -14.53
CA PRO A 61 7.74 7.50 -15.70
C PRO A 61 7.77 9.02 -15.82
N GLY A 62 8.97 9.58 -16.01
CA GLY A 62 9.14 11.02 -16.31
C GLY A 62 9.11 11.95 -15.09
N MET A 63 9.01 11.42 -13.87
CA MET A 63 9.09 12.22 -12.64
C MET A 63 9.89 11.51 -11.57
N GLU A 64 10.78 12.21 -10.89
CA GLU A 64 11.61 11.70 -9.81
C GLU A 64 11.08 12.19 -8.45
N PHE A 65 11.43 11.48 -7.37
CA PHE A 65 11.19 11.98 -6.02
C PHE A 65 12.16 13.12 -5.67
N GLU A 66 11.73 14.01 -4.80
CA GLU A 66 12.57 15.12 -4.29
C GLU A 66 13.54 14.63 -3.19
N CYS A 67 14.25 13.52 -3.42
CA CYS A 67 15.23 12.96 -2.50
C CYS A 67 16.30 12.18 -3.30
N ASP A 68 17.35 11.71 -2.61
CA ASP A 68 18.35 10.85 -3.24
C ASP A 68 17.71 9.58 -3.81
N ASP A 69 18.18 9.14 -4.97
CA ASP A 69 17.66 7.97 -5.68
C ASP A 69 17.60 6.71 -4.81
N ASN A 70 18.56 6.52 -3.92
CA ASN A 70 18.62 5.37 -3.02
C ASN A 70 17.94 5.60 -1.67
N ALA A 71 17.36 6.78 -1.46
CA ALA A 71 16.56 7.07 -0.27
C ALA A 71 15.17 6.42 -0.37
N PHE A 72 14.50 6.38 0.76
CA PHE A 72 13.14 5.85 0.89
C PHE A 72 12.23 7.01 1.30
N ALA A 73 11.30 7.36 0.42
CA ALA A 73 10.41 8.49 0.64
C ALA A 73 9.47 8.22 1.84
N ASP A 74 9.29 9.20 2.70
CA ASP A 74 8.28 9.16 3.75
C ASP A 74 6.85 9.25 3.20
N LYS A 75 5.86 8.94 4.03
CA LYS A 75 4.46 8.89 3.62
C LYS A 75 3.94 10.20 3.02
N GLU A 76 4.36 11.33 3.57
CA GLU A 76 3.93 12.64 3.08
C GLU A 76 4.59 12.99 1.74
N SER A 77 5.86 12.64 1.58
CA SER A 77 6.57 12.77 0.31
C SER A 77 5.97 11.90 -0.78
N VAL A 78 5.54 10.67 -0.45
CA VAL A 78 4.82 9.80 -1.41
C VAL A 78 3.48 10.41 -1.80
N ALA A 79 2.71 10.92 -0.83
CA ALA A 79 1.41 11.54 -1.11
C ALA A 79 1.55 12.78 -1.99
N ARG A 80 2.51 13.65 -1.67
CA ARG A 80 2.83 14.85 -2.46
C ARG A 80 3.32 14.48 -3.87
N TYR A 81 4.15 13.45 -3.99
CA TYR A 81 4.61 12.94 -5.28
C TYR A 81 3.44 12.51 -6.17
N PHE A 82 2.44 11.81 -5.63
CA PHE A 82 1.26 11.40 -6.39
C PHE A 82 0.41 12.60 -6.85
N GLU A 83 0.22 13.60 -5.99
CA GLU A 83 -0.46 14.84 -6.37
C GLU A 83 0.26 15.58 -7.50
N ASN A 84 1.58 15.75 -7.36
CA ASN A 84 2.40 16.40 -8.35
C ASN A 84 2.39 15.65 -9.68
N TYR A 85 2.46 14.32 -9.64
CA TYR A 85 2.39 13.49 -10.84
C TYR A 85 1.03 13.60 -11.53
N ALA A 86 -0.06 13.52 -10.78
CA ALA A 86 -1.41 13.69 -11.32
C ALA A 86 -1.59 15.06 -12.01
N THR A 87 -1.01 16.11 -11.41
CA THR A 87 -1.00 17.45 -12.00
C THR A 87 -0.14 17.50 -13.26
N MET A 88 1.06 16.93 -13.23
CA MET A 88 1.99 16.92 -14.37
C MET A 88 1.38 16.23 -15.59
N ILE A 89 0.65 15.15 -15.39
CA ILE A 89 -0.03 14.43 -16.48
C ILE A 89 -1.42 15.01 -16.79
N ASP A 90 -1.86 16.08 -16.15
CA ASP A 90 -3.20 16.66 -16.29
C ASP A 90 -4.31 15.59 -16.18
N SER A 91 -4.25 14.77 -15.15
CA SER A 91 -5.18 13.67 -14.93
C SER A 91 -6.58 14.21 -14.60
N PRO A 92 -7.65 13.73 -15.26
CA PRO A 92 -9.02 14.18 -15.00
C PRO A 92 -9.60 13.57 -13.71
N ILE A 93 -9.05 13.96 -12.56
CA ILE A 93 -9.44 13.46 -11.25
C ILE A 93 -10.52 14.35 -10.63
N GLU A 94 -11.63 13.74 -10.23
CA GLU A 94 -12.69 14.35 -9.44
C GLU A 94 -12.61 13.79 -8.01
N THR A 95 -12.22 14.64 -7.06
CA THR A 95 -12.14 14.31 -5.64
C THR A 95 -13.44 14.56 -4.90
N GLY A 96 -13.64 13.92 -3.74
CA GLY A 96 -14.88 14.03 -2.95
C GLY A 96 -16.05 13.25 -3.57
N VAL A 97 -15.80 12.35 -4.50
CA VAL A 97 -16.81 11.57 -5.19
C VAL A 97 -16.74 10.10 -4.78
N THR A 98 -17.74 9.62 -4.07
CA THR A 98 -17.87 8.20 -3.69
C THR A 98 -18.59 7.44 -4.80
N VAL A 99 -18.03 6.30 -5.19
CA VAL A 99 -18.72 5.33 -6.05
C VAL A 99 -19.43 4.32 -5.16
N ASP A 100 -20.76 4.27 -5.26
CA ASP A 100 -21.61 3.42 -4.40
C ASP A 100 -21.86 2.06 -5.03
N ALA A 101 -22.09 2.03 -6.37
CA ALA A 101 -22.33 0.79 -7.08
C ALA A 101 -21.85 0.85 -8.54
N VAL A 102 -21.43 -0.31 -9.05
CA VAL A 102 -21.11 -0.54 -10.46
C VAL A 102 -21.94 -1.72 -10.94
N THR A 103 -22.82 -1.49 -11.90
CA THR A 103 -23.73 -2.51 -12.42
C THR A 103 -23.53 -2.68 -13.92
N PRO A 104 -23.19 -3.88 -14.41
CA PRO A 104 -23.10 -4.12 -15.84
C PRO A 104 -24.48 -4.01 -16.50
N HIS A 105 -24.52 -3.53 -17.72
CA HIS A 105 -25.77 -3.50 -18.48
C HIS A 105 -26.21 -4.92 -18.91
N VAL A 106 -27.52 -5.15 -18.91
CA VAL A 106 -28.09 -6.38 -19.45
C VAL A 106 -28.26 -6.23 -20.96
N GLY A 107 -27.74 -7.17 -21.73
CA GLY A 107 -27.90 -7.23 -23.19
C GLY A 107 -27.09 -6.25 -24.02
N ARG A 108 -26.22 -5.43 -23.39
CA ARG A 108 -25.27 -4.55 -24.08
C ARG A 108 -23.97 -4.38 -23.28
N ALA A 109 -22.91 -3.92 -23.93
CA ALA A 109 -21.66 -3.62 -23.26
C ALA A 109 -21.78 -2.35 -22.40
N GLY A 110 -20.90 -2.25 -21.38
CA GLY A 110 -20.79 -1.10 -20.50
C GLY A 110 -21.45 -1.26 -19.14
N PHE A 111 -21.35 -0.21 -18.36
CA PHE A 111 -21.71 -0.18 -16.94
C PHE A 111 -22.48 1.08 -16.59
N HIS A 112 -23.46 0.93 -15.71
CA HIS A 112 -24.06 2.01 -14.96
C HIS A 112 -23.29 2.16 -13.63
N VAL A 113 -22.82 3.36 -13.32
CA VAL A 113 -22.04 3.66 -12.11
C VAL A 113 -22.77 4.70 -11.30
N GLN A 114 -23.20 4.33 -10.09
CA GLN A 114 -23.86 5.22 -9.15
C GLN A 114 -22.83 5.91 -8.26
N THR A 115 -22.91 7.23 -8.14
CA THR A 115 -21.97 8.01 -7.33
C THR A 115 -22.66 9.10 -6.53
N SER A 116 -21.97 9.61 -5.51
CA SER A 116 -22.45 10.75 -4.70
C SER A 116 -22.61 12.06 -5.48
N ALA A 117 -22.01 12.17 -6.67
CA ALA A 117 -22.05 13.36 -7.54
C ALA A 117 -22.92 13.17 -8.79
N GLY A 118 -23.76 12.12 -8.80
CA GLY A 118 -24.62 11.75 -9.93
C GLY A 118 -24.06 10.56 -10.71
N ASP A 119 -24.88 10.00 -11.58
CA ASP A 119 -24.62 8.72 -12.23
C ASP A 119 -23.83 8.86 -13.53
N PHE A 120 -23.06 7.81 -13.83
CA PHE A 120 -22.28 7.69 -15.07
C PHE A 120 -22.70 6.46 -15.87
N GLU A 121 -22.61 6.59 -17.20
CA GLU A 121 -22.58 5.50 -18.16
C GLU A 121 -21.14 5.35 -18.66
N ALA A 122 -20.50 4.23 -18.34
CA ALA A 122 -19.10 3.96 -18.74
C ALA A 122 -19.04 2.73 -19.66
N GLN A 123 -18.22 2.79 -20.69
CA GLN A 123 -17.93 1.58 -21.48
C GLN A 123 -17.03 0.61 -20.72
N ASN A 124 -16.08 1.15 -19.96
CA ASN A 124 -15.13 0.39 -19.16
C ASN A 124 -15.06 0.97 -17.75
N VAL A 125 -14.85 0.09 -16.76
CA VAL A 125 -14.59 0.48 -15.38
C VAL A 125 -13.31 -0.18 -14.89
N VAL A 126 -12.40 0.63 -14.34
CA VAL A 126 -11.17 0.15 -13.72
C VAL A 126 -11.28 0.35 -12.21
N SER A 127 -11.27 -0.76 -11.46
CA SER A 127 -11.23 -0.72 -10.00
C SER A 127 -9.78 -0.58 -9.53
N ALA A 128 -9.39 0.64 -9.15
CA ALA A 128 -8.09 0.98 -8.58
C ALA A 128 -8.17 1.37 -7.09
N THR A 129 -9.11 0.74 -6.37
CA THR A 129 -9.46 1.06 -4.98
C THR A 129 -8.42 0.65 -3.96
N GLY A 130 -7.39 -0.10 -4.37
CA GLY A 130 -6.32 -0.59 -3.51
C GLY A 130 -6.70 -1.83 -2.68
N PRO A 131 -5.69 -2.57 -2.16
CA PRO A 131 -5.91 -3.88 -1.53
C PRO A 131 -6.40 -3.82 -0.07
N PHE A 132 -6.31 -2.67 0.60
CA PHE A 132 -6.56 -2.56 2.05
C PHE A 132 -7.92 -1.95 2.39
N GLN A 133 -8.97 -2.29 1.63
CA GLN A 133 -10.30 -1.69 1.81
C GLN A 133 -11.02 -2.17 3.06
N LYS A 134 -10.92 -3.44 3.39
CA LYS A 134 -11.61 -4.05 4.52
C LYS A 134 -10.64 -4.85 5.37
N PRO A 135 -10.40 -4.44 6.62
CA PRO A 135 -9.56 -5.20 7.55
C PRO A 135 -10.12 -6.60 7.77
N SER A 136 -9.22 -7.59 7.79
CA SER A 136 -9.55 -8.96 8.15
C SER A 136 -8.88 -9.31 9.47
N TYR A 137 -9.69 -9.73 10.44
CA TYR A 137 -9.22 -10.16 11.74
C TYR A 137 -9.28 -11.70 11.83
N PRO A 138 -8.15 -12.39 12.03
CA PRO A 138 -8.20 -13.81 12.29
C PRO A 138 -8.94 -14.07 13.61
N LYS A 139 -9.84 -15.07 13.63
CA LYS A 139 -10.66 -15.41 14.82
C LYS A 139 -9.86 -16.25 15.82
N ILE A 140 -8.69 -15.74 16.25
CA ILE A 140 -7.80 -16.44 17.19
C ILE A 140 -7.88 -15.89 18.61
N VAL A 141 -8.45 -14.71 18.79
CA VAL A 141 -8.64 -14.10 20.11
C VAL A 141 -10.08 -14.33 20.54
N PRO A 142 -10.30 -14.96 21.71
CA PRO A 142 -11.65 -15.12 22.25
C PRO A 142 -12.34 -13.76 22.49
N SER A 143 -13.64 -13.69 22.24
CA SER A 143 -14.42 -12.47 22.47
C SER A 143 -14.50 -12.06 23.96
N SER A 144 -14.20 -13.01 24.87
CA SER A 144 -14.12 -12.78 26.31
C SER A 144 -12.76 -12.27 26.79
N ALA A 145 -11.76 -12.19 25.91
CA ALA A 145 -10.44 -11.68 26.28
C ALA A 145 -10.49 -10.16 26.45
N ASP A 146 -9.96 -9.67 27.57
CA ASP A 146 -9.81 -8.24 27.85
C ASP A 146 -8.55 -7.72 27.16
N VAL A 147 -8.61 -7.63 25.82
CA VAL A 147 -7.54 -7.13 24.96
C VAL A 147 -8.10 -6.22 23.88
N VAL A 148 -7.39 -5.13 23.60
CA VAL A 148 -7.69 -4.26 22.47
C VAL A 148 -7.13 -4.90 21.20
N GLN A 149 -7.97 -5.14 20.20
CA GLN A 149 -7.56 -5.66 18.91
C GLN A 149 -7.57 -4.53 17.87
N MET A 150 -6.50 -4.44 17.10
CA MET A 150 -6.33 -3.40 16.08
C MET A 150 -5.75 -4.02 14.80
N HIS A 151 -6.23 -3.58 13.66
CA HIS A 151 -5.58 -3.89 12.38
C HIS A 151 -4.48 -2.86 12.10
N SER A 152 -3.41 -3.26 11.38
CA SER A 152 -2.29 -2.36 11.05
C SER A 152 -2.69 -1.09 10.30
N THR A 153 -3.84 -1.06 9.63
CA THR A 153 -4.38 0.16 8.98
C THR A 153 -4.93 1.19 9.96
N ALA A 154 -5.19 0.80 11.20
CA ALA A 154 -5.64 1.70 12.27
C ALA A 154 -4.51 2.12 13.21
N TYR A 155 -3.34 1.53 13.08
CA TYR A 155 -2.16 1.91 13.86
C TYR A 155 -1.54 3.17 13.24
N LEU A 156 -1.38 4.23 14.04
CA LEU A 156 -0.75 5.47 13.61
C LEU A 156 0.61 5.69 14.28
N ASN A 157 0.70 5.52 15.59
CA ASN A 157 1.96 5.65 16.32
C ASN A 157 1.90 4.93 17.68
N PRO A 158 3.03 4.72 18.36
CA PRO A 158 3.06 4.04 19.65
C PRO A 158 2.26 4.72 20.77
N ASN A 159 2.06 6.04 20.70
CA ASN A 159 1.40 6.81 21.74
C ASN A 159 -0.13 6.64 21.74
N ASP A 160 -0.70 6.18 20.63
CA ASP A 160 -2.14 5.92 20.52
C ASP A 160 -2.56 4.57 21.14
N LEU A 161 -1.58 3.76 21.55
CA LEU A 161 -1.85 2.47 22.18
C LEU A 161 -2.00 2.60 23.68
N ALA A 162 -2.96 1.89 24.26
CA ALA A 162 -3.07 1.74 25.70
C ALA A 162 -1.77 1.18 26.32
N ASP A 163 -1.56 1.44 27.60
CA ASP A 163 -0.42 0.90 28.35
C ASP A 163 -0.45 -0.63 28.35
N GLY A 164 0.75 -1.24 28.41
CA GLY A 164 0.92 -2.69 28.48
C GLY A 164 1.76 -3.27 27.34
N ALA A 165 1.83 -4.58 27.31
CA ALA A 165 2.52 -5.33 26.27
C ALA A 165 1.72 -5.34 24.97
N VAL A 166 2.41 -5.45 23.83
CA VAL A 166 1.78 -5.50 22.51
C VAL A 166 2.15 -6.80 21.81
N LEU A 167 1.15 -7.56 21.39
CA LEU A 167 1.32 -8.69 20.49
C LEU A 167 1.10 -8.24 19.04
N VAL A 168 2.14 -8.26 18.23
CA VAL A 168 2.07 -8.05 16.79
C VAL A 168 1.95 -9.41 16.10
N ILE A 169 0.91 -9.59 15.28
CA ILE A 169 0.64 -10.83 14.56
C ILE A 169 0.86 -10.63 13.07
N GLY A 170 1.81 -11.39 12.51
CA GLY A 170 2.14 -11.40 11.09
C GLY A 170 3.50 -10.79 10.77
N GLY A 171 4.41 -11.63 10.29
CA GLY A 171 5.82 -11.30 10.00
C GLY A 171 6.07 -10.60 8.66
N GLY A 172 5.07 -9.96 8.05
CA GLY A 172 5.24 -9.15 6.84
C GLY A 172 5.88 -7.78 7.11
N SER A 173 5.99 -6.95 6.05
CA SER A 173 6.61 -5.62 6.14
C SER A 173 5.98 -4.74 7.21
N SER A 174 4.64 -4.64 7.26
CA SER A 174 3.96 -3.82 8.26
C SER A 174 4.20 -4.31 9.68
N GLY A 175 4.01 -5.62 9.94
CA GLY A 175 4.21 -6.17 11.28
C GLY A 175 5.64 -6.01 11.76
N SER A 176 6.63 -6.24 10.89
CA SER A 176 8.05 -6.08 11.22
C SER A 176 8.41 -4.64 11.59
N GLN A 177 7.87 -3.67 10.85
CA GLN A 177 8.13 -2.24 11.07
C GLN A 177 7.46 -1.78 12.36
N ILE A 178 6.19 -2.13 12.58
CA ILE A 178 5.43 -1.78 13.80
C ILE A 178 6.08 -2.42 15.03
N ALA A 179 6.45 -3.71 14.97
CA ALA A 179 7.13 -4.36 16.09
C ALA A 179 8.47 -3.70 16.44
N ALA A 180 9.25 -3.30 15.45
CA ALA A 180 10.51 -2.60 15.65
C ALA A 180 10.29 -1.22 16.28
N GLU A 181 9.35 -0.44 15.77
CA GLU A 181 9.01 0.90 16.30
C GLU A 181 8.54 0.83 17.74
N LEU A 182 7.64 -0.10 18.07
CA LEU A 182 7.16 -0.28 19.44
C LEU A 182 8.28 -0.66 20.41
N ASN A 183 9.20 -1.51 19.99
CA ASN A 183 10.35 -1.87 20.78
C ASN A 183 11.33 -0.69 20.98
N GLU A 184 11.54 0.13 19.96
CA GLU A 184 12.40 1.30 20.03
C GLU A 184 11.92 2.37 21.04
N VAL A 185 10.62 2.45 21.27
CA VAL A 185 10.04 3.32 22.30
C VAL A 185 9.90 2.63 23.67
N GLY A 186 10.46 1.42 23.83
CA GLY A 186 10.52 0.71 25.09
C GLY A 186 9.28 -0.09 25.45
N ARG A 187 8.36 -0.36 24.50
CA ARG A 187 7.22 -1.25 24.75
C ARG A 187 7.70 -2.70 24.83
N GLU A 188 7.08 -3.47 25.69
CA GLU A 188 7.21 -4.93 25.69
C GLU A 188 6.48 -5.48 24.46
N VAL A 189 7.20 -6.15 23.54
CA VAL A 189 6.66 -6.62 22.27
C VAL A 189 6.78 -8.13 22.17
N PHE A 190 5.65 -8.78 21.90
CA PHE A 190 5.55 -10.14 21.42
C PHE A 190 5.30 -10.10 19.91
N PHE A 191 6.01 -10.90 19.13
CA PHE A 191 5.91 -10.88 17.69
C PHE A 191 5.68 -12.28 17.13
N SER A 192 4.44 -12.57 16.72
CA SER A 192 4.06 -13.85 16.12
C SER A 192 4.36 -13.85 14.62
N ILE A 193 5.23 -14.76 14.21
CA ILE A 193 5.74 -14.88 12.85
C ILE A 193 5.42 -16.26 12.27
N GLY A 194 4.84 -16.27 11.07
CA GLY A 194 4.69 -17.49 10.28
C GLY A 194 5.80 -17.62 9.22
N PRO A 195 5.65 -18.52 8.25
CA PRO A 195 6.53 -18.61 7.10
C PRO A 195 6.66 -17.27 6.38
N HIS A 196 7.88 -16.87 6.04
CA HIS A 196 8.15 -15.57 5.41
C HIS A 196 9.48 -15.57 4.67
N ASP A 197 9.59 -14.70 3.67
CA ASP A 197 10.83 -14.41 2.97
C ASP A 197 11.47 -13.13 3.52
N ARG A 198 12.77 -13.19 3.74
CA ARG A 198 13.60 -12.08 4.24
C ARG A 198 14.80 -11.88 3.33
N PRO A 199 14.62 -11.25 2.17
CA PRO A 199 15.74 -10.97 1.30
C PRO A 199 16.71 -9.99 1.95
N PHE A 200 17.99 -10.14 1.68
CA PHE A 200 18.95 -9.10 2.02
C PHE A 200 18.55 -7.81 1.34
N ARG A 201 18.48 -6.71 2.10
CA ARG A 201 18.16 -5.42 1.52
C ARG A 201 19.14 -4.99 0.45
N ARG A 202 20.44 -5.19 0.72
CA ARG A 202 21.50 -4.87 -0.22
C ARG A 202 22.46 -6.05 -0.39
N TYR A 203 22.83 -6.32 -1.62
CA TYR A 203 23.85 -7.29 -1.96
C TYR A 203 24.78 -6.66 -3.01
N ARG A 204 26.10 -6.76 -2.80
CA ARG A 204 27.14 -6.15 -3.66
C ARG A 204 26.86 -4.67 -3.99
N GLY A 205 26.46 -3.89 -3.00
CA GLY A 205 26.18 -2.46 -3.15
C GLY A 205 24.88 -2.10 -3.88
N ARG A 206 24.09 -3.07 -4.32
CA ARG A 206 22.81 -2.86 -5.00
C ARG A 206 21.64 -3.27 -4.11
N ASP A 207 20.54 -2.52 -4.23
CA ASP A 207 19.28 -2.84 -3.55
C ASP A 207 18.66 -4.13 -4.09
N ASN A 208 17.86 -4.83 -3.28
CA ASN A 208 17.19 -6.05 -3.73
C ASN A 208 16.24 -5.80 -4.91
N CYS A 209 15.59 -4.64 -4.98
CA CYS A 209 14.75 -4.26 -6.12
C CYS A 209 15.52 -4.32 -7.45
N TRP A 210 16.79 -3.90 -7.45
CA TRP A 210 17.64 -4.01 -8.62
C TRP A 210 17.91 -5.47 -9.02
N TRP A 211 18.17 -6.33 -8.03
CA TRP A 211 18.41 -7.77 -8.28
C TRP A 211 17.18 -8.47 -8.80
N LEU A 212 15.99 -8.16 -8.26
CA LEU A 212 14.72 -8.70 -8.76
C LEU A 212 14.51 -8.34 -10.24
N GLY A 213 14.88 -7.12 -10.66
CA GLY A 213 14.84 -6.71 -12.06
C GLY A 213 15.84 -7.49 -12.94
N VAL A 214 17.10 -7.56 -12.54
CA VAL A 214 18.15 -8.27 -13.31
C VAL A 214 17.88 -9.77 -13.44
N LEU A 215 17.28 -10.37 -12.40
CA LEU A 215 16.89 -11.78 -12.39
C LEU A 215 15.57 -12.04 -13.15
N GLY A 216 14.93 -11.01 -13.68
CA GLY A 216 13.65 -11.12 -14.39
C GLY A 216 12.44 -11.45 -13.51
N ILE A 217 12.60 -11.39 -12.18
CA ILE A 217 11.54 -11.78 -11.22
C ILE A 217 10.33 -10.83 -11.33
N TRP A 218 10.53 -9.55 -11.65
CA TRP A 218 9.44 -8.61 -11.90
C TRP A 218 8.54 -8.97 -13.09
N ASN A 219 9.05 -9.78 -14.03
CA ASN A 219 8.34 -10.19 -15.23
C ASN A 219 7.86 -11.65 -15.17
N MET A 220 7.97 -12.29 -14.02
CA MET A 220 7.47 -13.66 -13.86
C MET A 220 5.95 -13.68 -13.86
N ASP A 221 5.39 -14.72 -14.45
CA ASP A 221 3.96 -14.98 -14.39
C ASP A 221 3.51 -15.20 -12.94
N THR A 222 2.26 -14.79 -12.66
CA THR A 222 1.64 -15.06 -11.37
C THR A 222 1.57 -16.57 -11.12
N PRO A 223 2.00 -17.06 -9.96
CA PRO A 223 1.89 -18.48 -9.63
C PRO A 223 0.46 -18.99 -9.74
N THR A 224 0.31 -20.27 -9.93
CA THR A 224 -1.01 -20.93 -9.89
C THR A 224 -1.70 -20.61 -8.57
N PRO A 225 -3.00 -20.29 -8.54
CA PRO A 225 -3.73 -20.02 -7.30
C PRO A 225 -3.52 -21.13 -6.26
N GLY A 226 -3.23 -20.75 -5.02
CA GLY A 226 -2.88 -21.66 -3.93
C GLY A 226 -1.38 -21.95 -3.80
N THR A 227 -0.55 -21.41 -4.70
CA THR A 227 0.92 -21.46 -4.62
C THR A 227 1.53 -20.08 -4.40
N GLU A 228 0.74 -19.16 -3.87
CA GLU A 228 1.18 -17.82 -3.53
C GLU A 228 2.35 -17.90 -2.57
N HIS A 229 3.34 -17.06 -2.83
CA HIS A 229 4.52 -16.99 -2.00
C HIS A 229 4.21 -16.43 -0.61
N VAL A 230 5.07 -16.73 0.34
CA VAL A 230 5.02 -16.17 1.69
C VAL A 230 5.24 -14.65 1.67
N THR A 231 4.77 -13.99 2.72
CA THR A 231 4.92 -12.54 2.85
C THR A 231 6.38 -12.13 2.93
N ILE A 232 6.79 -11.19 2.09
CA ILE A 232 8.13 -10.60 2.12
C ILE A 232 8.19 -9.56 3.25
N ALA A 233 9.19 -9.66 4.10
CA ALA A 233 9.50 -8.65 5.10
C ALA A 233 10.63 -7.74 4.62
N VAL A 234 10.26 -6.58 4.10
CA VAL A 234 11.18 -5.51 3.68
C VAL A 234 10.78 -4.19 4.29
N SER A 235 11.74 -3.29 4.47
CA SER A 235 11.51 -1.95 5.02
C SER A 235 12.46 -0.94 4.41
N GLY A 236 11.97 0.27 4.14
CA GLY A 236 12.79 1.45 3.85
C GLY A 236 13.25 2.16 5.11
N ALA A 237 12.69 1.84 6.29
CA ALA A 237 13.06 2.47 7.56
C ALA A 237 14.56 2.35 7.84
N HIS A 238 15.10 3.35 8.54
CA HIS A 238 16.53 3.44 8.90
C HIS A 238 17.48 3.31 7.69
N GLY A 239 17.09 3.86 6.54
CA GLY A 239 17.88 3.82 5.31
C GLY A 239 17.89 2.46 4.60
N GLY A 240 16.85 1.65 4.81
CA GLY A 240 16.67 0.36 4.15
C GLY A 240 17.61 -0.70 4.70
N LYS A 241 17.44 -1.09 5.94
CA LYS A 241 18.16 -2.21 6.55
C LYS A 241 17.45 -3.52 6.27
N THR A 242 18.18 -4.61 6.20
CA THR A 242 17.62 -5.97 6.16
C THR A 242 16.81 -6.22 7.44
N VAL A 243 15.56 -6.66 7.28
CA VAL A 243 14.76 -7.13 8.41
C VAL A 243 15.32 -8.47 8.89
N ASP A 244 15.82 -8.53 10.11
CA ASP A 244 16.35 -9.75 10.73
C ASP A 244 15.66 -9.97 12.09
N PHE A 245 14.80 -10.96 12.15
CA PHE A 245 14.01 -11.27 13.35
C PHE A 245 14.89 -11.72 14.54
N ARG A 246 16.04 -12.34 14.29
CA ARG A 246 17.00 -12.66 15.36
C ARG A 246 17.55 -11.39 16.01
N ARG A 247 17.87 -10.36 15.20
CA ARG A 247 18.27 -9.06 15.73
C ARG A 247 17.16 -8.34 16.47
N LEU A 248 15.90 -8.54 16.07
CA LEU A 248 14.77 -8.02 16.85
C LEU A 248 14.66 -8.73 18.20
N ALA A 249 14.87 -10.05 18.25
CA ALA A 249 14.93 -10.80 19.50
C ALA A 249 16.10 -10.35 20.39
N GLU A 250 17.27 -10.12 19.83
CA GLU A 250 18.45 -9.57 20.56
C GLU A 250 18.16 -8.20 21.18
N ARG A 251 17.22 -7.43 20.63
CA ARG A 251 16.76 -6.14 21.16
C ARG A 251 15.63 -6.25 22.17
N GLY A 252 15.20 -7.46 22.51
CA GLY A 252 14.18 -7.73 23.54
C GLY A 252 12.78 -8.04 23.01
N ILE A 253 12.56 -8.16 21.69
CA ILE A 253 11.28 -8.64 21.15
C ILE A 253 11.17 -10.14 21.39
N THR A 254 10.08 -10.60 22.01
CA THR A 254 9.78 -12.02 22.17
C THR A 254 9.15 -12.58 20.91
N LEU A 255 9.88 -13.46 20.19
CA LEU A 255 9.36 -14.12 19.00
C LEU A 255 8.46 -15.31 19.39
N LEU A 256 7.32 -15.40 18.71
CA LEU A 256 6.37 -16.50 18.81
C LEU A 256 6.23 -17.14 17.42
N GLY A 257 6.26 -18.48 17.35
CA GLY A 257 6.13 -19.26 16.13
C GLY A 257 4.75 -19.88 15.95
#